data_4b24db79bda5d02763ee0c205d75f3d4
#
_entry.id   4b24db79bda5d02763ee0c205d75f3d4
#
_cell.length_a   1.000
_cell.length_b   1.000
_cell.length_c   1.000
_cell.angle_alpha   90.00
_cell.angle_beta   90.00
_cell.angle_gamma   90.00
#
_symmetry.space_group_name_H-M   'P 1'
#
loop_
_entity.id
_entity.type
_entity.pdbx_description
1 polymer ?
#
loop_
_entity_poly.entity_id
_entity_poly.type
_entity_poly.pdbx_seq_one_letter_code
_entity_poly.pdbx_strand_id
1 'polypeptide(L)'
;MIPRPVHSRDLGPGTTLADGMVIAADGPAQAVAALLATEVEAATGWQVLRAGPGVHSPQGVVRLEVRPDPLLGPEGYRLRASGTGVDIVAASTAGVFYGTRTLRQLLPPALLRSAPARAVTSVEVDGVEIEDAPRFGWRGLALDVSRHFFPKDFILKLVDLASLHKLNVLHLHLTDDQGWRVQIDRYPRLTEVGAWRRQSALGHRSEGLFDGVPHGGFYTKDDLSEIVTYAARRFVTVVPEIDMPGHMQAAVASYPELGNTGRQLEVFTNWGISEHVLNLEEPAVRFCTEVLEEVMDIFPGPYIHIGGDECPTTEWGASERARRRCEALGLGGPDKLQGWFTAQMSEVVSAHGKALVAWDEVLDAGAPPGAVITVWRHQHAGHTAAYGASTGHDIVMAPETWTYFDWAYADDPREPLAIRPAISVEQAYSFEPVPAGLPEELEPRIIGAQGQLWTEYVPTGQHAEYMYFPRACALAEAVWSPRERRWDDFEIRLRHHTARLDALGVNYRPLDGPTPGQARSWLGPEP
;
A
#
# COMPACT_ATOMS: atom_id res chain seq x y z
N MET A 1 6.42 -7.42 -19.49
CA MET A 1 5.35 -6.89 -18.61
C MET A 1 5.55 -7.39 -17.19
N ILE A 2 5.22 -6.57 -16.21
CA ILE A 2 5.19 -6.92 -14.77
C ILE A 2 3.90 -6.35 -14.16
N PRO A 3 3.07 -7.19 -13.51
CA PRO A 3 3.19 -8.64 -13.36
C PRO A 3 3.00 -9.40 -14.68
N ARG A 4 3.51 -10.65 -14.72
CA ARG A 4 3.36 -11.54 -15.87
C ARG A 4 1.90 -12.01 -15.98
N PRO A 5 1.28 -11.92 -17.17
CA PRO A 5 -0.08 -12.45 -17.38
C PRO A 5 -0.15 -13.97 -17.23
N VAL A 6 -1.33 -14.48 -16.89
CA VAL A 6 -1.60 -15.92 -16.78
C VAL A 6 -1.33 -16.63 -18.11
N HIS A 7 -1.90 -16.10 -19.20
CA HIS A 7 -1.70 -16.61 -20.56
C HIS A 7 -1.37 -15.47 -21.51
N SER A 8 -0.39 -15.69 -22.39
CA SER A 8 -0.02 -14.77 -23.46
C SER A 8 0.39 -15.56 -24.70
N ARG A 9 -0.12 -15.16 -25.86
CA ARG A 9 0.19 -15.77 -27.16
C ARG A 9 0.48 -14.69 -28.19
N ASP A 10 1.63 -14.81 -28.87
CA ASP A 10 1.99 -13.97 -29.99
C ASP A 10 1.05 -14.26 -31.19
N LEU A 11 0.56 -13.22 -31.82
CA LEU A 11 -0.29 -13.27 -33.03
C LEU A 11 0.41 -12.72 -34.29
N GLY A 12 1.69 -12.33 -34.19
CA GLY A 12 2.45 -11.73 -35.27
C GLY A 12 2.12 -10.23 -35.45
N PRO A 13 1.85 -9.76 -36.67
CA PRO A 13 1.60 -8.33 -36.94
C PRO A 13 0.40 -7.80 -36.14
N GLY A 14 0.58 -6.66 -35.51
CA GLY A 14 -0.43 -6.01 -34.67
C GLY A 14 -1.07 -4.81 -35.32
N THR A 15 -1.23 -3.72 -34.60
CA THR A 15 -1.90 -2.49 -35.06
C THR A 15 -1.05 -1.27 -34.78
N THR A 16 -1.25 -0.22 -35.56
CA THR A 16 -0.65 1.10 -35.31
C THR A 16 -1.67 2.01 -34.66
N LEU A 17 -1.25 2.71 -33.63
CA LEU A 17 -1.98 3.79 -32.95
C LEU A 17 -1.29 5.11 -33.28
N ALA A 18 -2.05 6.15 -33.61
CA ALA A 18 -1.53 7.45 -34.02
C ALA A 18 -2.41 8.60 -33.51
N ASP A 19 -1.97 9.83 -33.72
CA ASP A 19 -2.77 11.03 -33.44
C ASP A 19 -4.14 10.96 -34.10
N GLY A 20 -5.20 11.23 -33.37
CA GLY A 20 -6.58 11.00 -33.79
C GLY A 20 -7.10 9.58 -33.56
N MET A 21 -6.35 8.72 -32.85
CA MET A 21 -6.85 7.39 -32.45
C MET A 21 -8.16 7.48 -31.67
N VAL A 22 -8.93 6.39 -31.72
CA VAL A 22 -10.22 6.32 -31.00
C VAL A 22 -10.14 5.34 -29.84
N ILE A 23 -10.65 5.75 -28.69
CA ILE A 23 -11.01 4.82 -27.61
C ILE A 23 -12.52 4.67 -27.61
N ALA A 24 -12.99 3.50 -28.03
CA ALA A 24 -14.39 3.15 -28.06
C ALA A 24 -14.78 2.36 -26.80
N ALA A 25 -15.79 2.81 -26.07
CA ALA A 25 -16.21 2.18 -24.84
C ALA A 25 -17.73 2.11 -24.72
N ASP A 26 -18.25 1.04 -24.11
CA ASP A 26 -19.62 0.98 -23.63
C ASP A 26 -19.82 1.85 -22.37
N GLY A 27 -21.10 2.00 -21.92
CA GLY A 27 -21.44 2.87 -20.79
C GLY A 27 -20.60 2.62 -19.51
N PRO A 28 -20.48 1.37 -19.02
CA PRO A 28 -19.70 1.07 -17.83
C PRO A 28 -18.21 1.37 -17.96
N ALA A 29 -17.61 1.17 -19.16
CA ALA A 29 -16.18 1.36 -19.39
C ALA A 29 -15.78 2.82 -19.71
N GLN A 30 -16.72 3.75 -19.83
CA GLN A 30 -16.43 5.14 -20.25
C GLN A 30 -15.47 5.88 -19.31
N ALA A 31 -15.54 5.65 -18.00
CA ALA A 31 -14.64 6.28 -17.03
C ALA A 31 -13.19 5.78 -17.23
N VAL A 32 -13.02 4.49 -17.52
CA VAL A 32 -11.71 3.88 -17.80
C VAL A 32 -11.17 4.40 -19.14
N ALA A 33 -12.03 4.54 -20.15
CA ALA A 33 -11.67 5.12 -21.45
C ALA A 33 -11.20 6.58 -21.31
N ALA A 34 -11.87 7.37 -20.48
CA ALA A 34 -11.48 8.75 -20.21
C ALA A 34 -10.11 8.84 -19.52
N LEU A 35 -9.85 7.97 -18.55
CA LEU A 35 -8.55 7.91 -17.88
C LEU A 35 -7.43 7.51 -18.85
N LEU A 36 -7.65 6.45 -19.65
CA LEU A 36 -6.67 6.02 -20.65
C LEU A 36 -6.40 7.11 -21.69
N ALA A 37 -7.45 7.83 -22.15
CA ALA A 37 -7.30 8.95 -23.09
C ALA A 37 -6.40 10.04 -22.49
N THR A 38 -6.70 10.49 -21.27
CA THR A 38 -5.89 11.50 -20.57
C THR A 38 -4.43 11.08 -20.43
N GLU A 39 -4.17 9.81 -20.10
CA GLU A 39 -2.81 9.28 -19.96
C GLU A 39 -2.04 9.24 -21.30
N VAL A 40 -2.71 8.86 -22.39
CA VAL A 40 -2.12 8.85 -23.73
C VAL A 40 -1.89 10.29 -24.21
N GLU A 41 -2.86 11.18 -24.07
CA GLU A 41 -2.76 12.60 -24.44
C GLU A 41 -1.60 13.28 -23.71
N ALA A 42 -1.47 13.05 -22.39
CA ALA A 42 -0.36 13.61 -21.60
C ALA A 42 1.00 13.15 -22.10
N ALA A 43 1.14 11.88 -22.47
CA ALA A 43 2.42 11.31 -22.89
C ALA A 43 2.82 11.66 -24.33
N THR A 44 1.85 11.88 -25.21
CA THR A 44 2.08 12.01 -26.66
C THR A 44 1.79 13.40 -27.21
N GLY A 45 0.90 14.15 -26.57
CA GLY A 45 0.30 15.37 -27.11
C GLY A 45 -0.75 15.10 -28.21
N TRP A 46 -1.14 13.85 -28.40
CA TRP A 46 -2.18 13.49 -29.38
C TRP A 46 -3.56 13.96 -28.94
N GLN A 47 -4.44 14.14 -29.94
CA GLN A 47 -5.87 14.22 -29.72
C GLN A 47 -6.45 12.81 -29.71
N VAL A 48 -6.92 12.32 -28.57
CA VAL A 48 -7.57 11.01 -28.45
C VAL A 48 -9.09 11.18 -28.51
N LEU A 49 -9.71 10.58 -29.50
CA LEU A 49 -11.16 10.63 -29.68
C LEU A 49 -11.84 9.56 -28.83
N ARG A 50 -12.94 9.91 -28.18
CA ARG A 50 -13.76 8.95 -27.41
C ARG A 50 -15.07 8.72 -28.14
N ALA A 51 -15.46 7.46 -28.30
CA ALA A 51 -16.67 7.08 -29.02
C ALA A 51 -17.40 5.91 -28.36
N GLY A 52 -18.64 5.69 -28.78
CA GLY A 52 -19.37 4.48 -28.44
C GLY A 52 -18.88 3.24 -29.22
N PRO A 53 -19.42 2.05 -28.91
CA PRO A 53 -19.08 0.81 -29.60
C PRO A 53 -19.28 0.88 -31.12
N GLY A 54 -18.53 0.05 -31.87
CA GLY A 54 -18.70 -0.12 -33.32
C GLY A 54 -17.97 0.90 -34.23
N VAL A 55 -17.18 1.80 -33.63
CA VAL A 55 -16.39 2.78 -34.39
C VAL A 55 -15.11 2.14 -34.92
N HIS A 56 -14.73 2.55 -36.14
CA HIS A 56 -13.47 2.24 -36.80
C HIS A 56 -12.68 3.53 -37.05
N SER A 57 -11.36 3.46 -36.97
CA SER A 57 -10.47 4.58 -37.25
C SER A 57 -9.22 4.09 -37.96
N PRO A 58 -8.79 4.78 -39.06
CA PRO A 58 -7.50 4.49 -39.69
C PRO A 58 -6.29 4.86 -38.83
N GLN A 59 -6.47 5.71 -37.80
CA GLN A 59 -5.45 6.08 -36.81
C GLN A 59 -5.34 5.07 -35.66
N GLY A 60 -6.07 3.96 -35.74
CA GLY A 60 -6.12 2.92 -34.74
C GLY A 60 -7.29 3.08 -33.75
N VAL A 61 -7.69 1.97 -33.18
CA VAL A 61 -8.81 1.92 -32.23
C VAL A 61 -8.48 1.01 -31.07
N VAL A 62 -8.84 1.46 -29.85
CA VAL A 62 -8.85 0.64 -28.61
C VAL A 62 -10.32 0.51 -28.17
N ARG A 63 -10.82 -0.72 -28.08
CA ARG A 63 -12.20 -1.01 -27.69
C ARG A 63 -12.21 -1.57 -26.26
N LEU A 64 -13.03 -0.98 -25.41
CA LEU A 64 -13.19 -1.35 -24.02
C LEU A 64 -14.64 -1.82 -23.81
N GLU A 65 -14.80 -3.06 -23.39
CA GLU A 65 -16.13 -3.67 -23.24
C GLU A 65 -16.26 -4.37 -21.87
N VAL A 66 -17.33 -4.04 -21.15
CA VAL A 66 -17.75 -4.80 -19.96
C VAL A 66 -18.79 -5.81 -20.39
N ARG A 67 -18.43 -7.09 -20.36
CA ARG A 67 -19.31 -8.20 -20.71
C ARG A 67 -19.20 -9.31 -19.65
N PRO A 68 -20.33 -9.68 -19.01
CA PRO A 68 -20.33 -10.74 -18.01
C PRO A 68 -19.67 -12.01 -18.54
N ASP A 69 -18.65 -12.48 -17.82
CA ASP A 69 -17.95 -13.74 -18.09
C ASP A 69 -17.50 -14.34 -16.74
N PRO A 70 -18.21 -15.38 -16.26
CA PRO A 70 -17.88 -15.99 -14.96
C PRO A 70 -16.47 -16.57 -14.87
N LEU A 71 -15.84 -16.90 -16.01
CA LEU A 71 -14.49 -17.50 -16.05
C LEU A 71 -13.39 -16.47 -15.78
N LEU A 72 -13.66 -15.18 -16.03
CA LEU A 72 -12.69 -14.12 -15.80
C LEU A 72 -12.66 -13.61 -14.36
N GLY A 73 -13.71 -13.87 -13.58
CA GLY A 73 -13.85 -13.28 -12.26
C GLY A 73 -13.98 -11.74 -12.31
N PRO A 74 -14.01 -11.08 -11.14
CA PRO A 74 -14.30 -9.65 -11.06
C PRO A 74 -13.17 -8.74 -11.56
N GLU A 75 -11.93 -9.21 -11.63
CA GLU A 75 -10.77 -8.40 -12.01
C GLU A 75 -10.01 -8.95 -13.24
N GLY A 76 -10.45 -10.09 -13.78
CA GLY A 76 -9.85 -10.68 -14.97
C GLY A 76 -10.29 -10.02 -16.26
N TYR A 77 -9.51 -10.19 -17.32
CA TYR A 77 -9.75 -9.60 -18.64
C TYR A 77 -9.13 -10.44 -19.75
N ARG A 78 -9.64 -10.22 -20.98
CA ARG A 78 -8.99 -10.62 -22.24
C ARG A 78 -8.57 -9.37 -23.00
N LEU A 79 -7.33 -9.36 -23.47
CA LEU A 79 -6.79 -8.34 -24.36
C LEU A 79 -6.35 -9.00 -25.66
N ARG A 80 -6.79 -8.45 -26.81
CA ARG A 80 -6.35 -8.87 -28.12
C ARG A 80 -5.91 -7.66 -28.93
N ALA A 81 -4.63 -7.61 -29.28
CA ALA A 81 -4.11 -6.67 -30.26
C ALA A 81 -3.92 -7.39 -31.62
N SER A 82 -4.42 -6.81 -32.68
CA SER A 82 -4.36 -7.38 -34.04
C SER A 82 -4.49 -6.27 -35.08
N GLY A 83 -4.37 -6.57 -36.36
CA GLY A 83 -4.53 -5.57 -37.44
C GLY A 83 -5.86 -4.78 -37.45
N THR A 84 -6.85 -5.18 -36.64
CA THR A 84 -8.13 -4.48 -36.51
C THR A 84 -8.18 -3.53 -35.29
N GLY A 85 -7.12 -3.44 -34.50
CA GLY A 85 -7.05 -2.62 -33.28
C GLY A 85 -6.75 -3.43 -32.02
N VAL A 86 -7.01 -2.83 -30.87
CA VAL A 86 -6.88 -3.46 -29.56
C VAL A 86 -8.26 -3.62 -28.93
N ASP A 87 -8.63 -4.83 -28.56
CA ASP A 87 -9.87 -5.15 -27.87
C ASP A 87 -9.55 -5.57 -26.42
N ILE A 88 -10.22 -4.97 -25.44
CA ILE A 88 -10.14 -5.33 -24.01
C ILE A 88 -11.56 -5.63 -23.54
N VAL A 89 -11.78 -6.87 -23.14
CA VAL A 89 -13.07 -7.37 -22.65
C VAL A 89 -12.89 -7.94 -21.25
N ALA A 90 -13.77 -7.57 -20.34
CA ALA A 90 -13.74 -8.04 -18.95
C ALA A 90 -15.14 -8.16 -18.35
N ALA A 91 -15.25 -8.91 -17.23
CA ALA A 91 -16.53 -9.07 -16.54
C ALA A 91 -16.95 -7.81 -15.74
N SER A 92 -16.00 -6.91 -15.47
CA SER A 92 -16.23 -5.69 -14.72
C SER A 92 -15.38 -4.52 -15.22
N THR A 93 -15.66 -3.32 -14.73
CA THR A 93 -14.84 -2.12 -14.99
C THR A 93 -13.42 -2.25 -14.42
N ALA A 94 -13.23 -2.96 -13.31
CA ALA A 94 -11.90 -3.22 -12.75
C ALA A 94 -11.06 -4.08 -13.70
N GLY A 95 -11.62 -5.16 -14.24
CA GLY A 95 -10.93 -5.98 -15.22
C GLY A 95 -10.57 -5.20 -16.51
N VAL A 96 -11.48 -4.35 -17.02
CA VAL A 96 -11.17 -3.45 -18.16
C VAL A 96 -10.01 -2.52 -17.79
N PHE A 97 -10.00 -1.94 -16.59
CA PHE A 97 -8.92 -1.10 -16.13
C PHE A 97 -7.58 -1.84 -16.12
N TYR A 98 -7.50 -3.06 -15.55
CA TYR A 98 -6.26 -3.84 -15.55
C TYR A 98 -5.82 -4.25 -16.95
N GLY A 99 -6.75 -4.51 -17.86
CA GLY A 99 -6.46 -4.67 -19.27
C GLY A 99 -5.78 -3.43 -19.88
N THR A 100 -6.22 -2.22 -19.52
CA THR A 100 -5.55 -0.97 -19.94
C THR A 100 -4.16 -0.82 -19.34
N ARG A 101 -3.92 -1.29 -18.09
CA ARG A 101 -2.56 -1.30 -17.50
C ARG A 101 -1.62 -2.22 -18.27
N THR A 102 -2.14 -3.36 -18.73
CA THR A 102 -1.40 -4.25 -19.63
C THR A 102 -1.12 -3.60 -20.97
N LEU A 103 -2.12 -3.00 -21.61
CA LEU A 103 -1.91 -2.24 -22.86
C LEU A 103 -0.81 -1.18 -22.68
N ARG A 104 -0.86 -0.38 -21.61
CA ARG A 104 0.18 0.63 -21.36
C ARG A 104 1.59 0.04 -21.24
N GLN A 105 1.73 -1.19 -20.73
CA GLN A 105 3.01 -1.87 -20.68
C GLN A 105 3.42 -2.53 -22.01
N LEU A 106 2.49 -2.77 -22.93
CA LEU A 106 2.78 -3.18 -24.32
C LEU A 106 3.30 -2.01 -25.17
N LEU A 107 2.91 -0.79 -24.83
CA LEU A 107 3.38 0.43 -25.51
C LEU A 107 4.84 0.73 -25.16
N PRO A 108 5.57 1.47 -26.02
CA PRO A 108 6.90 1.97 -25.72
C PRO A 108 6.95 2.73 -24.39
N PRO A 109 8.02 2.58 -23.57
CA PRO A 109 8.13 3.23 -22.27
C PRO A 109 7.90 4.76 -22.30
N ALA A 110 8.26 5.42 -23.39
CA ALA A 110 8.05 6.87 -23.55
C ALA A 110 6.58 7.29 -23.40
N LEU A 111 5.61 6.39 -23.66
CA LEU A 111 4.18 6.65 -23.50
C LEU A 111 3.68 6.51 -22.04
N LEU A 112 4.55 6.27 -21.10
CA LEU A 112 4.24 6.33 -19.66
C LEU A 112 4.59 7.68 -19.05
N ARG A 113 5.23 8.60 -19.80
CA ARG A 113 5.59 9.94 -19.31
C ARG A 113 4.36 10.78 -19.01
N SER A 114 4.51 11.71 -18.07
CA SER A 114 3.48 12.71 -17.76
C SER A 114 3.47 13.91 -18.73
N ALA A 115 4.46 14.00 -19.63
CA ALA A 115 4.55 15.01 -20.67
C ALA A 115 5.38 14.47 -21.87
N PRO A 116 5.08 14.92 -23.11
CA PRO A 116 5.81 14.46 -24.29
C PRO A 116 7.25 14.97 -24.29
N ALA A 117 8.21 14.05 -24.45
CA ALA A 117 9.62 14.39 -24.57
C ALA A 117 10.01 14.77 -26.01
N ARG A 118 9.34 14.17 -27.00
CA ARG A 118 9.47 14.42 -28.45
C ARG A 118 8.14 14.15 -29.10
N ALA A 119 7.91 14.72 -30.30
CA ALA A 119 6.73 14.39 -31.10
C ALA A 119 6.76 12.89 -31.46
N VAL A 120 5.81 12.14 -30.91
CA VAL A 120 5.52 10.76 -31.31
C VAL A 120 4.36 10.83 -32.29
N THR A 121 4.57 10.41 -33.54
CA THR A 121 3.52 10.47 -34.57
C THR A 121 2.67 9.21 -34.62
N SER A 122 3.25 8.06 -34.27
CA SER A 122 2.56 6.78 -34.22
C SER A 122 3.34 5.79 -33.35
N VAL A 123 2.67 4.76 -32.86
CA VAL A 123 3.27 3.63 -32.16
C VAL A 123 2.68 2.33 -32.66
N GLU A 124 3.50 1.31 -32.74
CA GLU A 124 3.06 -0.05 -33.07
C GLU A 124 2.79 -0.82 -31.79
N VAL A 125 1.72 -1.59 -31.80
CA VAL A 125 1.37 -2.57 -30.77
C VAL A 125 1.45 -3.93 -31.44
N ASP A 126 2.40 -4.76 -31.01
CA ASP A 126 2.55 -6.11 -31.53
C ASP A 126 1.26 -6.93 -31.37
N GLY A 127 1.00 -7.82 -32.31
CA GLY A 127 -0.16 -8.69 -32.25
C GLY A 127 -0.02 -9.68 -31.08
N VAL A 128 -0.94 -9.63 -30.14
CA VAL A 128 -0.91 -10.46 -28.94
C VAL A 128 -2.32 -10.78 -28.47
N GLU A 129 -2.50 -11.95 -27.90
CA GLU A 129 -3.69 -12.35 -27.15
C GLU A 129 -3.31 -12.70 -25.72
N ILE A 130 -3.98 -12.05 -24.78
CA ILE A 130 -3.73 -12.19 -23.34
C ILE A 130 -5.05 -12.53 -22.66
N GLU A 131 -5.02 -13.56 -21.80
CA GLU A 131 -6.06 -13.82 -20.81
C GLU A 131 -5.41 -13.80 -19.43
N ASP A 132 -5.95 -12.98 -18.54
CA ASP A 132 -5.27 -12.64 -17.29
C ASP A 132 -6.27 -12.36 -16.16
N ALA A 133 -5.91 -12.74 -14.95
CA ALA A 133 -6.66 -12.51 -13.74
C ALA A 133 -5.74 -12.58 -12.52
N PRO A 134 -6.03 -11.84 -11.44
CA PRO A 134 -5.22 -11.91 -10.23
C PRO A 134 -5.41 -13.22 -9.49
N ARG A 135 -4.34 -13.67 -8.82
CA ARG A 135 -4.36 -14.81 -7.92
C ARG A 135 -5.00 -14.45 -6.56
N PHE A 136 -4.80 -13.23 -6.08
CA PHE A 136 -5.27 -12.76 -4.79
C PHE A 136 -6.12 -11.49 -4.90
N GLY A 137 -7.11 -11.37 -4.00
CA GLY A 137 -7.96 -10.17 -3.89
C GLY A 137 -7.27 -8.98 -3.21
N TRP A 138 -6.38 -9.23 -2.24
CA TRP A 138 -5.60 -8.18 -1.58
C TRP A 138 -4.17 -8.14 -2.15
N ARG A 139 -3.81 -7.03 -2.76
CA ARG A 139 -2.50 -6.81 -3.36
C ARG A 139 -2.01 -5.43 -2.96
N GLY A 140 -1.31 -5.34 -1.82
CA GLY A 140 -1.09 -4.10 -1.11
C GLY A 140 0.33 -3.55 -1.15
N LEU A 141 0.42 -2.22 -1.00
CA LEU A 141 1.57 -1.50 -0.45
C LEU A 141 1.11 -0.75 0.80
N ALA A 142 1.96 -0.73 1.82
CA ALA A 142 1.75 0.06 3.02
C ALA A 142 2.83 1.12 3.16
N LEU A 143 2.42 2.36 3.42
CA LEU A 143 3.32 3.49 3.62
C LEU A 143 3.08 4.09 5.01
N ASP A 144 4.15 4.13 5.80
CA ASP A 144 4.22 4.92 7.02
C ASP A 144 4.40 6.41 6.66
N VAL A 145 3.41 7.22 7.00
CA VAL A 145 3.46 8.68 6.86
C VAL A 145 3.64 9.38 8.20
N SER A 146 3.77 8.59 9.27
CA SER A 146 3.85 9.06 10.65
C SER A 146 5.29 9.37 11.05
N ARG A 147 6.25 8.43 10.87
CA ARG A 147 7.66 8.67 11.19
C ARG A 147 8.22 9.79 10.34
N HIS A 148 7.96 9.78 9.02
CA HIS A 148 8.16 10.95 8.16
C HIS A 148 6.90 11.27 7.39
N PHE A 149 6.54 12.56 7.34
CA PHE A 149 5.37 13.04 6.62
C PHE A 149 5.69 13.16 5.12
N PHE A 150 4.80 12.65 4.28
CA PHE A 150 4.88 12.76 2.82
C PHE A 150 3.77 13.66 2.29
N PRO A 151 4.08 14.57 1.36
CA PRO A 151 3.05 15.43 0.77
C PRO A 151 2.06 14.60 -0.07
N LYS A 152 0.84 15.10 -0.19
CA LYS A 152 -0.25 14.46 -0.96
C LYS A 152 0.17 14.03 -2.36
N ASP A 153 0.93 14.87 -3.08
CA ASP A 153 1.37 14.57 -4.44
C ASP A 153 2.19 13.29 -4.54
N PHE A 154 2.98 12.98 -3.50
CA PHE A 154 3.71 11.70 -3.45
C PHE A 154 2.74 10.53 -3.28
N ILE A 155 1.70 10.66 -2.46
CA ILE A 155 0.68 9.62 -2.28
C ILE A 155 -0.05 9.36 -3.61
N LEU A 156 -0.42 10.41 -4.34
CA LEU A 156 -1.04 10.28 -5.67
C LEU A 156 -0.11 9.57 -6.67
N LYS A 157 1.18 9.91 -6.67
CA LYS A 157 2.20 9.22 -7.49
C LYS A 157 2.31 7.74 -7.10
N LEU A 158 2.31 7.41 -5.81
CA LEU A 158 2.37 6.03 -5.34
C LEU A 158 1.14 5.23 -5.77
N VAL A 159 -0.05 5.83 -5.77
CA VAL A 159 -1.28 5.22 -6.31
C VAL A 159 -1.13 4.93 -7.81
N ASP A 160 -0.55 5.83 -8.60
CA ASP A 160 -0.30 5.60 -10.02
C ASP A 160 0.65 4.42 -10.24
N LEU A 161 1.74 4.36 -9.47
CA LEU A 161 2.72 3.28 -9.54
C LEU A 161 2.12 1.94 -9.11
N ALA A 162 1.36 1.91 -8.01
CA ALA A 162 0.65 0.72 -7.56
C ALA A 162 -0.31 0.20 -8.64
N SER A 163 -1.15 1.09 -9.18
CA SER A 163 -2.16 0.73 -10.19
C SER A 163 -1.56 0.20 -11.50
N LEU A 164 -0.42 0.75 -11.95
CA LEU A 164 0.29 0.25 -13.13
C LEU A 164 0.77 -1.19 -12.93
N HIS A 165 1.15 -1.54 -11.71
CA HIS A 165 1.57 -2.88 -11.31
C HIS A 165 0.41 -3.77 -10.84
N LYS A 166 -0.84 -3.31 -11.02
CA LYS A 166 -2.08 -4.03 -10.67
C LYS A 166 -2.21 -4.33 -9.16
N LEU A 167 -1.52 -3.55 -8.33
CA LEU A 167 -1.77 -3.50 -6.89
C LEU A 167 -3.04 -2.68 -6.64
N ASN A 168 -3.88 -3.13 -5.70
CA ASN A 168 -5.23 -2.58 -5.49
C ASN A 168 -5.50 -2.10 -4.06
N VAL A 169 -4.50 -2.15 -3.19
CA VAL A 169 -4.59 -1.63 -1.83
C VAL A 169 -3.42 -0.71 -1.55
N LEU A 170 -3.72 0.49 -1.02
CA LEU A 170 -2.77 1.37 -0.38
C LEU A 170 -3.13 1.49 1.09
N HIS A 171 -2.35 0.87 1.95
CA HIS A 171 -2.46 0.99 3.39
C HIS A 171 -1.66 2.21 3.85
N LEU A 172 -2.31 3.17 4.51
CA LEU A 172 -1.68 4.37 5.06
C LEU A 172 -1.62 4.27 6.58
N HIS A 173 -0.42 4.13 7.12
CA HIS A 173 -0.14 4.21 8.55
C HIS A 173 -0.10 5.68 8.96
N LEU A 174 -1.27 6.18 9.44
CA LEU A 174 -1.52 7.61 9.61
C LEU A 174 -1.11 8.16 10.97
N THR A 175 -0.91 7.29 11.97
CA THR A 175 -0.63 7.72 13.36
C THR A 175 0.35 6.80 14.02
N ASP A 176 1.29 7.40 14.78
CA ASP A 176 2.29 6.68 15.57
C ASP A 176 2.83 7.60 16.67
N ASP A 177 3.75 7.14 17.48
CA ASP A 177 4.41 7.89 18.57
C ASP A 177 5.05 9.18 18.07
N GLN A 178 5.58 9.19 16.82
CA GLN A 178 6.34 10.30 16.24
C GLN A 178 5.49 11.29 15.46
N GLY A 179 4.20 11.01 15.29
CA GLY A 179 3.31 11.96 14.60
C GLY A 179 1.90 11.46 14.36
N TRP A 180 0.97 12.40 14.42
CA TRP A 180 -0.43 12.22 14.06
C TRP A 180 -0.73 12.92 12.73
N ARG A 181 -1.20 12.22 11.71
CA ARG A 181 -1.25 12.76 10.33
C ARG A 181 -2.65 12.97 9.77
N VAL A 182 -3.70 12.79 10.55
CA VAL A 182 -5.09 12.93 10.10
C VAL A 182 -5.83 14.00 10.88
N GLN A 183 -6.52 14.91 10.18
CA GLN A 183 -7.39 15.90 10.81
C GLN A 183 -8.62 15.23 11.42
N ILE A 184 -8.86 15.50 12.71
CA ILE A 184 -10.05 15.07 13.46
C ILE A 184 -10.68 16.33 14.06
N ASP A 185 -11.89 16.68 13.62
CA ASP A 185 -12.51 17.94 13.99
C ASP A 185 -12.86 18.02 15.48
N ARG A 186 -13.25 16.90 16.07
CA ARG A 186 -13.52 16.81 17.52
C ARG A 186 -12.27 16.99 18.37
N TYR A 187 -11.09 16.73 17.79
CA TYR A 187 -9.81 16.72 18.52
C TYR A 187 -8.72 17.53 17.81
N PRO A 188 -8.88 18.88 17.69
CA PRO A 188 -7.99 19.72 16.87
C PRO A 188 -6.52 19.69 17.33
N ARG A 189 -6.24 19.48 18.63
CA ARG A 189 -4.87 19.41 19.13
C ARG A 189 -4.08 18.22 18.58
N LEU A 190 -4.73 17.21 18.01
CA LEU A 190 -4.04 16.13 17.32
C LEU A 190 -3.19 16.63 16.15
N THR A 191 -3.67 17.65 15.42
CA THR A 191 -2.94 18.28 14.32
C THR A 191 -2.18 19.55 14.73
N GLU A 192 -2.62 20.23 15.78
CA GLU A 192 -1.91 21.41 16.32
C GLU A 192 -0.66 21.03 17.10
N VAL A 193 -0.68 19.90 17.82
CA VAL A 193 0.41 19.41 18.68
C VAL A 193 0.94 18.08 18.16
N GLY A 194 0.08 17.07 18.05
CA GLY A 194 0.46 15.70 17.72
C GLY A 194 1.11 15.52 16.35
N ALA A 195 0.83 16.42 15.41
CA ALA A 195 1.42 16.38 14.07
C ALA A 195 2.86 16.93 14.00
N TRP A 196 3.42 17.46 15.11
CA TRP A 196 4.67 18.20 15.11
C TRP A 196 5.62 17.72 16.20
N ARG A 197 6.82 17.30 15.83
CA ARG A 197 7.90 17.01 16.78
C ARG A 197 9.03 18.03 16.63
N ARG A 198 9.72 18.33 17.73
CA ARG A 198 10.76 19.39 17.75
C ARG A 198 12.03 19.03 17.02
N GLN A 199 12.30 17.73 16.82
CA GLN A 199 13.50 17.21 16.17
C GLN A 199 13.28 15.74 15.80
N SER A 200 14.14 15.16 14.99
CA SER A 200 14.16 13.73 14.68
C SER A 200 15.51 13.12 15.04
N ALA A 201 15.51 11.82 15.37
CA ALA A 201 16.75 11.09 15.55
C ALA A 201 17.57 11.09 14.25
N LEU A 202 18.87 11.32 14.37
CA LEU A 202 19.87 11.33 13.31
C LEU A 202 20.70 10.05 13.40
N GLY A 203 20.88 9.35 12.29
CA GLY A 203 21.59 8.07 12.29
C GLY A 203 20.74 6.95 12.90
N HIS A 204 21.40 5.90 13.38
CA HIS A 204 20.71 4.76 14.01
C HIS A 204 20.16 5.16 15.39
N ARG A 205 18.97 4.66 15.74
CA ARG A 205 18.26 4.99 17.01
C ARG A 205 19.12 4.89 18.28
N SER A 206 20.13 4.01 18.28
CA SER A 206 21.02 3.79 19.42
C SER A 206 22.11 4.85 19.56
N GLU A 207 22.31 5.73 18.57
CA GLU A 207 23.35 6.76 18.61
C GLU A 207 22.97 7.94 19.51
N GLY A 208 21.68 8.13 19.77
CA GLY A 208 21.18 9.22 20.63
C GLY A 208 21.44 10.61 20.08
N LEU A 209 21.66 10.72 18.76
CA LEU A 209 21.85 11.98 18.04
C LEU A 209 20.53 12.49 17.48
N PHE A 210 20.39 13.81 17.39
CA PHE A 210 19.18 14.46 16.87
C PHE A 210 19.58 15.59 15.92
N ASP A 211 18.73 15.84 14.92
CA ASP A 211 18.94 16.87 13.90
C ASP A 211 18.63 18.29 14.40
N GLY A 212 17.87 18.43 15.50
CA GLY A 212 17.43 19.73 16.02
C GLY A 212 16.45 20.47 15.10
N VAL A 213 15.89 19.80 14.09
CA VAL A 213 14.99 20.39 13.09
C VAL A 213 13.56 19.95 13.35
N PRO A 214 12.59 20.87 13.53
CA PRO A 214 11.19 20.47 13.65
C PRO A 214 10.70 19.73 12.42
N HIS A 215 9.98 18.62 12.66
CA HIS A 215 9.35 17.84 11.59
C HIS A 215 7.87 17.68 11.86
N GLY A 216 7.05 17.77 10.81
CA GLY A 216 5.62 17.55 10.92
C GLY A 216 4.86 17.81 9.64
N GLY A 217 3.54 17.69 9.77
CA GLY A 217 2.56 17.82 8.70
C GLY A 217 1.38 16.89 8.97
N PHE A 218 0.29 17.14 8.31
CA PHE A 218 -0.91 16.30 8.38
C PHE A 218 -1.73 16.48 7.10
N TYR A 219 -2.62 15.55 6.85
CA TYR A 219 -3.61 15.63 5.79
C TYR A 219 -4.91 16.21 6.35
N THR A 220 -5.45 17.21 5.66
CA THR A 220 -6.81 17.66 5.90
C THR A 220 -7.81 16.60 5.44
N LYS A 221 -9.06 16.69 5.90
CA LYS A 221 -10.14 15.80 5.40
C LYS A 221 -10.31 15.93 3.88
N ASP A 222 -10.13 17.15 3.34
CA ASP A 222 -10.19 17.39 1.91
C ASP A 222 -9.05 16.70 1.17
N ASP A 223 -7.81 16.74 1.71
CA ASP A 223 -6.65 16.03 1.13
C ASP A 223 -6.89 14.52 1.08
N LEU A 224 -7.39 13.94 2.17
CA LEU A 224 -7.69 12.51 2.24
C LEU A 224 -8.83 12.12 1.30
N SER A 225 -9.87 12.94 1.21
CA SER A 225 -10.99 12.73 0.29
C SER A 225 -10.53 12.77 -1.17
N GLU A 226 -9.59 13.66 -1.51
CA GLU A 226 -8.97 13.72 -2.83
C GLU A 226 -8.14 12.47 -3.10
N ILE A 227 -7.29 12.03 -2.16
CA ILE A 227 -6.50 10.79 -2.26
C ILE A 227 -7.43 9.58 -2.50
N VAL A 228 -8.47 9.44 -1.71
CA VAL A 228 -9.45 8.34 -1.82
C VAL A 228 -10.15 8.35 -3.18
N THR A 229 -10.60 9.53 -3.62
CA THR A 229 -11.28 9.68 -4.92
C THR A 229 -10.34 9.36 -6.08
N TYR A 230 -9.09 9.81 -6.00
CA TYR A 230 -8.06 9.56 -7.00
C TYR A 230 -7.71 8.06 -7.10
N ALA A 231 -7.54 7.42 -5.95
CA ALA A 231 -7.27 6.00 -5.83
C ALA A 231 -8.44 5.15 -6.37
N ALA A 232 -9.67 5.49 -6.01
CA ALA A 232 -10.87 4.78 -6.46
C ALA A 232 -11.02 4.77 -7.99
N ARG A 233 -10.66 5.87 -8.67
CA ARG A 233 -10.65 5.93 -10.14
C ARG A 233 -9.60 5.01 -10.77
N ARG A 234 -8.66 4.49 -9.99
CA ARG A 234 -7.59 3.56 -10.37
C ARG A 234 -7.75 2.17 -9.77
N PHE A 235 -8.93 1.92 -9.20
CA PHE A 235 -9.26 0.65 -8.54
C PHE A 235 -8.28 0.30 -7.42
N VAL A 236 -7.79 1.32 -6.70
CA VAL A 236 -6.99 1.19 -5.49
C VAL A 236 -7.85 1.60 -4.29
N THR A 237 -8.00 0.69 -3.33
CA THR A 237 -8.64 0.95 -2.05
C THR A 237 -7.61 1.52 -1.08
N VAL A 238 -7.90 2.66 -0.49
CA VAL A 238 -7.08 3.20 0.59
C VAL A 238 -7.58 2.64 1.92
N VAL A 239 -6.71 1.96 2.65
CA VAL A 239 -6.97 1.42 4.00
C VAL A 239 -6.27 2.33 5.00
N PRO A 240 -7.01 3.11 5.80
CA PRO A 240 -6.42 3.93 6.84
C PRO A 240 -6.06 3.07 8.06
N GLU A 241 -4.91 3.36 8.67
CA GLU A 241 -4.54 2.83 9.97
C GLU A 241 -4.46 3.95 11.00
N ILE A 242 -5.15 3.74 12.11
CA ILE A 242 -5.03 4.50 13.35
C ILE A 242 -4.56 3.52 14.40
N ASP A 243 -3.26 3.49 14.63
CA ASP A 243 -2.67 2.53 15.54
C ASP A 243 -3.09 2.79 16.99
N MET A 244 -3.53 1.74 17.68
CA MET A 244 -4.02 1.79 19.06
C MET A 244 -4.07 0.40 19.72
N PRO A 245 -3.89 0.27 21.03
CA PRO A 245 -3.70 1.33 22.02
C PRO A 245 -2.23 1.67 22.31
N GLY A 246 -1.27 0.96 21.70
CA GLY A 246 0.14 1.32 21.57
C GLY A 246 0.34 2.39 20.50
N HIS A 247 1.58 2.83 20.29
CA HIS A 247 1.95 3.81 19.26
C HIS A 247 1.13 5.12 19.29
N MET A 248 0.72 5.55 20.49
CA MET A 248 -0.21 6.65 20.71
C MET A 248 0.40 7.85 21.43
N GLN A 249 1.75 7.93 21.54
CA GLN A 249 2.37 9.04 22.27
C GLN A 249 2.06 10.40 21.66
N ALA A 250 1.90 10.53 20.35
CA ALA A 250 1.51 11.78 19.72
C ALA A 250 0.09 12.24 20.18
N ALA A 251 -0.84 11.30 20.33
CA ALA A 251 -2.17 11.58 20.88
C ALA A 251 -2.11 11.94 22.37
N VAL A 252 -1.31 11.21 23.16
CA VAL A 252 -1.12 11.51 24.61
C VAL A 252 -0.41 12.86 24.80
N ALA A 253 0.53 13.24 23.91
CA ALA A 253 1.15 14.56 23.94
C ALA A 253 0.12 15.67 23.65
N SER A 254 -0.87 15.39 22.81
CA SER A 254 -1.97 16.31 22.50
C SER A 254 -3.00 16.40 23.63
N TYR A 255 -3.30 15.27 24.26
CA TYR A 255 -4.33 15.11 25.31
C TYR A 255 -3.77 14.23 26.43
N PRO A 256 -3.07 14.81 27.44
CA PRO A 256 -2.40 14.06 28.49
C PRO A 256 -3.30 13.15 29.33
N GLU A 257 -4.59 13.45 29.38
CA GLU A 257 -5.61 12.65 30.04
C GLU A 257 -5.83 11.28 29.41
N LEU A 258 -5.41 11.07 28.15
CA LEU A 258 -5.46 9.78 27.48
C LEU A 258 -4.38 8.82 27.96
N GLY A 259 -3.29 9.32 28.54
CA GLY A 259 -2.19 8.52 29.04
C GLY A 259 -2.41 8.03 30.47
N ASN A 260 -1.60 7.07 30.89
CA ASN A 260 -1.69 6.45 32.22
C ASN A 260 -1.16 7.34 33.35
N THR A 261 -0.24 8.24 33.06
CA THR A 261 0.46 9.06 34.07
C THR A 261 -0.13 10.44 34.25
N GLY A 262 -0.94 10.93 33.29
CA GLY A 262 -1.45 12.31 33.24
C GLY A 262 -0.36 13.38 33.06
N ARG A 263 0.88 12.97 32.75
CA ARG A 263 2.00 13.88 32.51
C ARG A 263 1.91 14.48 31.13
N GLN A 264 2.28 15.77 30.99
CA GLN A 264 2.47 16.36 29.69
C GLN A 264 3.71 15.72 29.03
N LEU A 265 3.50 15.04 27.92
CA LEU A 265 4.55 14.47 27.08
C LEU A 265 4.83 15.37 25.89
N GLU A 266 5.98 15.21 25.27
CA GLU A 266 6.25 15.68 23.90
C GLU A 266 5.94 14.57 22.92
N VAL A 267 5.69 14.93 21.66
CA VAL A 267 5.67 13.96 20.55
C VAL A 267 7.03 13.28 20.46
N PHE A 268 7.04 11.97 20.30
CA PHE A 268 8.27 11.18 20.37
C PHE A 268 9.24 11.58 19.25
N THR A 269 10.52 11.72 19.62
CA THR A 269 11.55 12.25 18.70
C THR A 269 12.59 11.21 18.29
N ASN A 270 12.57 10.03 18.96
CA ASN A 270 13.47 8.92 18.60
C ASN A 270 12.71 7.87 17.77
N TRP A 271 13.43 6.89 17.27
CA TRP A 271 12.86 5.71 16.63
C TRP A 271 12.69 4.56 17.63
N GLY A 272 11.68 3.75 17.42
CA GLY A 272 11.31 2.62 18.25
C GLY A 272 9.96 2.81 18.94
N ILE A 273 9.68 1.95 19.90
CA ILE A 273 8.40 1.82 20.60
C ILE A 273 8.40 2.72 21.83
N SER A 274 7.36 3.53 22.01
CA SER A 274 7.13 4.27 23.25
C SER A 274 6.52 3.38 24.32
N GLU A 275 6.93 3.56 25.58
CA GLU A 275 6.29 2.93 26.73
C GLU A 275 4.94 3.57 27.11
N HIS A 276 4.60 4.71 26.48
CA HIS A 276 3.40 5.50 26.79
C HIS A 276 2.21 5.08 25.91
N VAL A 277 1.31 4.32 26.51
CA VAL A 277 0.12 3.78 25.87
C VAL A 277 -1.16 4.44 26.40
N LEU A 278 -2.29 4.24 25.71
CA LEU A 278 -3.60 4.71 26.17
C LEU A 278 -4.00 4.05 27.50
N ASN A 279 -4.70 4.79 28.36
CA ASN A 279 -5.13 4.31 29.67
C ASN A 279 -6.37 3.40 29.66
N LEU A 280 -7.04 3.25 28.53
CA LEU A 280 -8.23 2.44 28.30
C LEU A 280 -9.40 2.68 29.28
N GLU A 281 -9.43 3.84 29.93
CA GLU A 281 -10.59 4.34 30.66
C GLU A 281 -11.68 4.80 29.69
N GLU A 282 -12.90 4.99 30.17
CA GLU A 282 -14.04 5.37 29.34
C GLU A 282 -13.79 6.60 28.44
N PRO A 283 -13.12 7.67 28.90
CA PRO A 283 -12.81 8.81 28.04
C PRO A 283 -11.84 8.46 26.90
N ALA A 284 -10.85 7.59 27.14
CA ALA A 284 -9.90 7.18 26.11
C ALA A 284 -10.55 6.23 25.09
N VAL A 285 -11.38 5.30 25.54
CA VAL A 285 -12.16 4.42 24.65
C VAL A 285 -13.10 5.23 23.75
N ARG A 286 -13.80 6.21 24.35
CA ARG A 286 -14.67 7.13 23.60
C ARG A 286 -13.88 7.96 22.59
N PHE A 287 -12.71 8.49 22.99
CA PHE A 287 -11.81 9.18 22.06
C PHE A 287 -11.50 8.33 20.83
N CYS A 288 -11.08 7.07 21.02
CA CYS A 288 -10.80 6.15 19.92
C CYS A 288 -12.05 5.90 19.04
N THR A 289 -13.20 5.70 19.67
CA THR A 289 -14.48 5.54 18.94
C THR A 289 -14.77 6.75 18.06
N GLU A 290 -14.72 7.96 18.62
CA GLU A 290 -15.01 9.21 17.90
C GLU A 290 -13.99 9.51 16.80
N VAL A 291 -12.72 9.14 16.99
CA VAL A 291 -11.69 9.22 15.95
C VAL A 291 -12.00 8.25 14.81
N LEU A 292 -12.31 6.98 15.12
CA LEU A 292 -12.64 6.00 14.09
C LEU A 292 -13.90 6.37 13.31
N GLU A 293 -14.93 6.94 13.96
CA GLU A 293 -16.12 7.45 13.28
C GLU A 293 -15.77 8.49 12.23
N GLU A 294 -14.95 9.52 12.58
CA GLU A 294 -14.55 10.55 11.62
C GLU A 294 -13.66 10.00 10.50
N VAL A 295 -12.80 9.02 10.79
CA VAL A 295 -11.99 8.34 9.79
C VAL A 295 -12.87 7.54 8.84
N MET A 296 -13.87 6.80 9.34
CA MET A 296 -14.78 6.02 8.50
C MET A 296 -15.65 6.88 7.58
N ASP A 297 -15.96 8.12 7.95
CA ASP A 297 -16.66 9.09 7.08
C ASP A 297 -15.80 9.50 5.87
N ILE A 298 -14.46 9.51 6.00
CA ILE A 298 -13.54 9.90 4.94
C ILE A 298 -13.23 8.71 4.03
N PHE A 299 -13.05 7.51 4.61
CA PHE A 299 -12.61 6.32 3.91
C PHE A 299 -13.77 5.33 3.65
N PRO A 300 -14.36 5.33 2.45
CA PRO A 300 -15.53 4.50 2.12
C PRO A 300 -15.18 3.02 1.94
N GLY A 301 -13.90 2.66 1.86
CA GLY A 301 -13.43 1.28 1.72
C GLY A 301 -13.94 0.37 2.84
N PRO A 302 -13.92 -0.96 2.62
CA PRO A 302 -14.51 -1.92 3.56
C PRO A 302 -13.63 -2.22 4.78
N TYR A 303 -12.44 -1.64 4.87
CA TYR A 303 -11.43 -1.99 5.87
C TYR A 303 -10.98 -0.77 6.67
N ILE A 304 -10.82 -0.96 7.99
CA ILE A 304 -10.17 -0.02 8.93
C ILE A 304 -9.11 -0.80 9.69
N HIS A 305 -7.86 -0.35 9.61
CA HIS A 305 -6.76 -0.92 10.35
C HIS A 305 -6.58 -0.16 11.68
N ILE A 306 -6.45 -0.90 12.78
CA ILE A 306 -6.27 -0.30 14.11
C ILE A 306 -4.89 -0.59 14.72
N GLY A 307 -3.95 -1.13 13.94
CA GLY A 307 -2.64 -1.51 14.45
C GLY A 307 -2.72 -2.65 15.45
N GLY A 308 -2.36 -2.37 16.69
CA GLY A 308 -2.43 -3.31 17.81
C GLY A 308 -1.16 -4.10 18.02
N ASP A 309 -0.08 -3.75 17.34
CA ASP A 309 1.25 -4.30 17.50
C ASP A 309 2.01 -3.65 18.66
N GLU A 310 3.04 -4.33 19.12
CA GLU A 310 4.08 -3.84 20.02
C GLU A 310 3.58 -3.01 21.23
N CYS A 311 2.39 -3.28 21.75
CA CYS A 311 1.78 -2.52 22.83
C CYS A 311 2.37 -2.89 24.21
N PRO A 312 3.21 -2.03 24.84
CA PRO A 312 3.75 -2.33 26.15
C PRO A 312 2.68 -2.31 27.24
N THR A 313 2.70 -3.31 28.12
CA THR A 313 1.76 -3.41 29.26
C THR A 313 2.32 -2.83 30.55
N THR A 314 3.53 -2.27 30.54
CA THR A 314 4.26 -1.78 31.70
C THR A 314 3.48 -0.72 32.48
N GLU A 315 2.94 0.30 31.80
CA GLU A 315 2.14 1.33 32.44
C GLU A 315 0.83 0.80 33.02
N TRP A 316 0.16 -0.13 32.35
CA TRP A 316 -1.04 -0.77 32.87
C TRP A 316 -0.73 -1.63 34.11
N GLY A 317 0.36 -2.39 34.09
CA GLY A 317 0.82 -3.20 35.21
C GLY A 317 1.12 -2.37 36.46
N ALA A 318 1.65 -1.15 36.30
CA ALA A 318 1.92 -0.21 37.37
C ALA A 318 0.69 0.60 37.83
N SER A 319 -0.38 0.66 37.03
CA SER A 319 -1.55 1.50 37.22
C SER A 319 -2.60 0.80 38.11
N GLU A 320 -2.93 1.39 39.25
CA GLU A 320 -4.06 0.92 40.07
C GLU A 320 -5.41 1.15 39.34
N ARG A 321 -5.51 2.18 38.51
CA ARG A 321 -6.70 2.43 37.67
C ARG A 321 -6.91 1.29 36.70
N ALA A 322 -5.86 0.84 35.99
CA ALA A 322 -5.93 -0.28 35.05
C ALA A 322 -6.35 -1.58 35.76
N ARG A 323 -5.81 -1.85 36.97
CA ARG A 323 -6.23 -3.01 37.79
C ARG A 323 -7.72 -2.96 38.14
N ARG A 324 -8.21 -1.81 38.63
CA ARG A 324 -9.65 -1.63 38.92
C ARG A 324 -10.51 -1.77 37.66
N ARG A 325 -10.02 -1.30 36.51
CA ARG A 325 -10.69 -1.49 35.24
C ARG A 325 -10.81 -2.97 34.88
N CYS A 326 -9.73 -3.74 35.05
CA CYS A 326 -9.74 -5.20 34.84
C CYS A 326 -10.75 -5.89 35.75
N GLU A 327 -10.77 -5.55 37.05
CA GLU A 327 -11.73 -6.10 38.00
C GLU A 327 -13.17 -5.79 37.61
N ALA A 328 -13.46 -4.54 37.24
CA ALA A 328 -14.79 -4.11 36.78
C ALA A 328 -15.25 -4.82 35.50
N LEU A 329 -14.33 -5.16 34.63
CA LEU A 329 -14.59 -5.87 33.36
C LEU A 329 -14.51 -7.41 33.50
N GLY A 330 -14.15 -7.92 34.67
CA GLY A 330 -13.98 -9.37 34.91
C GLY A 330 -12.76 -9.97 34.19
N LEU A 331 -11.76 -9.15 33.83
CA LEU A 331 -10.53 -9.60 33.18
C LEU A 331 -9.52 -10.15 34.21
N GLY A 332 -8.72 -11.13 33.79
CA GLY A 332 -7.75 -11.79 34.65
C GLY A 332 -6.52 -10.93 35.02
N GLY A 333 -6.26 -9.84 34.28
CA GLY A 333 -5.14 -8.94 34.52
C GLY A 333 -4.99 -7.87 33.43
N PRO A 334 -4.09 -6.88 33.64
CA PRO A 334 -3.84 -5.78 32.71
C PRO A 334 -3.38 -6.23 31.31
N ASP A 335 -2.75 -7.38 31.20
CA ASP A 335 -2.36 -8.02 29.95
C ASP A 335 -3.57 -8.40 29.05
N LYS A 336 -4.79 -8.46 29.62
CA LYS A 336 -6.03 -8.75 28.88
C LYS A 336 -6.76 -7.49 28.39
N LEU A 337 -6.30 -6.30 28.79
CA LEU A 337 -6.96 -5.04 28.42
C LEU A 337 -6.91 -4.79 26.92
N GLN A 338 -5.82 -5.12 26.24
CA GLN A 338 -5.71 -4.94 24.81
C GLN A 338 -6.75 -5.77 24.04
N GLY A 339 -6.91 -7.04 24.36
CA GLY A 339 -7.92 -7.89 23.71
C GLY A 339 -9.35 -7.39 23.94
N TRP A 340 -9.67 -6.96 25.15
CA TRP A 340 -10.93 -6.31 25.44
C TRP A 340 -11.13 -5.04 24.60
N PHE A 341 -10.11 -4.18 24.53
CA PHE A 341 -10.16 -2.94 23.76
C PHE A 341 -10.33 -3.21 22.27
N THR A 342 -9.58 -4.15 21.69
CA THR A 342 -9.71 -4.56 20.29
C THR A 342 -11.12 -5.04 19.98
N ALA A 343 -11.76 -5.80 20.88
CA ALA A 343 -13.16 -6.21 20.71
C ALA A 343 -14.12 -5.01 20.67
N GLN A 344 -13.92 -4.00 21.54
CA GLN A 344 -14.74 -2.78 21.53
C GLN A 344 -14.58 -2.01 20.19
N MET A 345 -13.35 -1.85 19.71
CA MET A 345 -13.11 -1.17 18.41
C MET A 345 -13.68 -1.97 17.24
N SER A 346 -13.65 -3.30 17.31
CA SER A 346 -14.27 -4.17 16.31
C SER A 346 -15.79 -3.98 16.25
N GLU A 347 -16.46 -3.83 17.38
CA GLU A 347 -17.90 -3.53 17.43
C GLU A 347 -18.20 -2.17 16.77
N VAL A 348 -17.40 -1.15 17.03
CA VAL A 348 -17.54 0.18 16.42
C VAL A 348 -17.39 0.10 14.89
N VAL A 349 -16.32 -0.54 14.41
CA VAL A 349 -16.03 -0.69 12.97
C VAL A 349 -17.14 -1.50 12.28
N SER A 350 -17.57 -2.61 12.90
CA SER A 350 -18.62 -3.48 12.35
C SER A 350 -19.98 -2.80 12.30
N ALA A 351 -20.30 -1.93 13.27
CA ALA A 351 -21.53 -1.14 13.25
C ALA A 351 -21.63 -0.20 12.04
N HIS A 352 -20.48 0.17 11.45
CA HIS A 352 -20.39 0.94 10.21
C HIS A 352 -20.29 0.06 8.94
N GLY A 353 -20.53 -1.25 9.06
CA GLY A 353 -20.50 -2.20 7.94
C GLY A 353 -19.10 -2.46 7.37
N LYS A 354 -18.04 -2.21 8.17
CA LYS A 354 -16.65 -2.42 7.77
C LYS A 354 -16.02 -3.56 8.57
N ALA A 355 -14.91 -4.11 8.06
CA ALA A 355 -14.10 -5.10 8.75
C ALA A 355 -12.88 -4.43 9.40
N LEU A 356 -12.64 -4.80 10.65
CA LEU A 356 -11.43 -4.42 11.36
C LEU A 356 -10.24 -5.20 10.79
N VAL A 357 -9.13 -4.52 10.56
CA VAL A 357 -7.82 -5.11 10.23
C VAL A 357 -6.87 -4.81 11.38
N ALA A 358 -6.02 -5.76 11.75
CA ALA A 358 -5.02 -5.57 12.81
C ALA A 358 -3.77 -6.41 12.54
N TRP A 359 -2.66 -6.03 13.18
CA TRP A 359 -1.45 -6.84 13.20
C TRP A 359 -1.65 -8.15 13.98
N ASP A 360 -0.82 -9.13 13.74
CA ASP A 360 -1.03 -10.51 14.21
C ASP A 360 -0.91 -10.72 15.72
N GLU A 361 -0.46 -9.71 16.50
CA GLU A 361 -0.48 -9.71 17.96
C GLU A 361 -1.89 -9.85 18.54
N VAL A 362 -2.91 -9.38 17.83
CA VAL A 362 -4.29 -9.51 18.32
C VAL A 362 -4.74 -10.97 18.45
N LEU A 363 -4.11 -11.90 17.74
CA LEU A 363 -4.37 -13.33 17.90
C LEU A 363 -3.95 -13.83 19.30
N ASP A 364 -2.90 -13.27 19.89
CA ASP A 364 -2.42 -13.64 21.21
C ASP A 364 -3.40 -13.20 22.32
N ALA A 365 -4.16 -12.14 22.06
CA ALA A 365 -5.17 -11.57 22.95
C ALA A 365 -6.59 -12.09 22.70
N GLY A 366 -6.80 -12.88 21.65
CA GLY A 366 -8.10 -13.34 21.16
C GLY A 366 -8.72 -12.35 20.18
N ALA A 367 -8.37 -12.48 18.89
CA ALA A 367 -8.89 -11.62 17.83
C ALA A 367 -10.42 -11.71 17.74
N PRO A 368 -11.12 -10.57 17.54
CA PRO A 368 -12.57 -10.56 17.41
C PRO A 368 -13.01 -11.24 16.11
N PRO A 369 -14.17 -11.94 16.09
CA PRO A 369 -14.67 -12.60 14.89
C PRO A 369 -14.79 -11.64 13.70
N GLY A 370 -14.38 -12.09 12.52
CA GLY A 370 -14.44 -11.29 11.29
C GLY A 370 -13.29 -10.27 11.11
N ALA A 371 -12.38 -10.16 12.07
CA ALA A 371 -11.18 -9.37 11.89
C ALA A 371 -10.28 -9.99 10.80
N VAL A 372 -9.68 -9.13 9.99
CA VAL A 372 -8.63 -9.50 9.03
C VAL A 372 -7.29 -9.33 9.74
N ILE A 373 -6.42 -10.32 9.64
CA ILE A 373 -5.15 -10.35 10.34
C ILE A 373 -4.00 -10.13 9.37
N THR A 374 -3.19 -9.10 9.62
CA THR A 374 -1.95 -8.86 8.87
C THR A 374 -0.79 -9.54 9.60
N VAL A 375 -0.25 -10.61 8.99
CA VAL A 375 0.81 -11.43 9.58
C VAL A 375 2.17 -10.92 9.15
N TRP A 376 2.94 -10.36 10.09
CA TRP A 376 4.23 -9.74 9.83
C TRP A 376 5.42 -10.42 10.54
N ARG A 377 5.22 -11.00 11.74
CA ARG A 377 6.27 -11.60 12.57
C ARG A 377 6.87 -12.83 11.88
N HIS A 378 8.04 -12.69 11.27
CA HIS A 378 8.62 -13.69 10.35
C HIS A 378 8.90 -15.06 10.98
N GLN A 379 9.32 -15.08 12.26
CA GLN A 379 9.78 -16.32 12.92
C GLN A 379 8.71 -17.42 12.94
N HIS A 380 7.43 -17.03 12.91
CA HIS A 380 6.30 -17.94 12.95
C HIS A 380 5.20 -17.62 11.94
N ALA A 381 5.49 -16.80 10.91
CA ALA A 381 4.48 -16.29 9.99
C ALA A 381 3.57 -17.39 9.41
N GLY A 382 4.14 -18.50 8.96
CA GLY A 382 3.34 -19.63 8.45
C GLY A 382 2.46 -20.28 9.51
N HIS A 383 2.95 -20.42 10.74
CA HIS A 383 2.18 -20.97 11.86
C HIS A 383 1.08 -20.00 12.31
N THR A 384 1.41 -18.73 12.44
CA THR A 384 0.47 -17.66 12.81
C THR A 384 -0.65 -17.54 11.77
N ALA A 385 -0.31 -17.56 10.48
CA ALA A 385 -1.29 -17.55 9.40
C ALA A 385 -2.20 -18.79 9.45
N ALA A 386 -1.63 -19.98 9.65
CA ALA A 386 -2.41 -21.22 9.78
C ALA A 386 -3.35 -21.19 11.00
N TYR A 387 -2.88 -20.68 12.13
CA TYR A 387 -3.70 -20.51 13.33
C TYR A 387 -4.85 -19.52 13.09
N GLY A 388 -4.56 -18.31 12.60
CA GLY A 388 -5.58 -17.30 12.29
C GLY A 388 -6.61 -17.81 11.27
N ALA A 389 -6.16 -18.47 10.19
CA ALA A 389 -7.05 -19.08 9.20
C ALA A 389 -7.94 -20.18 9.82
N SER A 390 -7.37 -21.04 10.69
CA SER A 390 -8.12 -22.12 11.37
C SER A 390 -9.17 -21.61 12.36
N THR A 391 -8.98 -20.39 12.90
CA THR A 391 -9.94 -19.71 13.76
C THR A 391 -10.94 -18.85 12.99
N GLY A 392 -10.89 -18.88 11.65
CA GLY A 392 -11.88 -18.28 10.77
C GLY A 392 -11.57 -16.87 10.30
N HIS A 393 -10.36 -16.38 10.52
CA HIS A 393 -9.93 -15.06 10.05
C HIS A 393 -9.40 -15.11 8.61
N ASP A 394 -9.61 -14.03 7.87
CA ASP A 394 -8.92 -13.79 6.62
C ASP A 394 -7.52 -13.21 6.92
N ILE A 395 -6.53 -13.61 6.15
CA ILE A 395 -5.12 -13.33 6.40
C ILE A 395 -4.52 -12.53 5.25
N VAL A 396 -3.85 -11.43 5.59
CA VAL A 396 -2.96 -10.69 4.71
C VAL A 396 -1.52 -10.99 5.11
N MET A 397 -0.74 -11.52 4.19
CA MET A 397 0.66 -11.86 4.48
C MET A 397 1.57 -10.65 4.28
N ALA A 398 2.35 -10.32 5.29
CA ALA A 398 3.32 -9.23 5.28
C ALA A 398 4.62 -9.59 6.05
N PRO A 399 5.17 -10.83 5.90
CA PRO A 399 6.30 -11.26 6.71
C PRO A 399 7.54 -10.43 6.43
N GLU A 400 8.13 -9.87 7.49
CA GLU A 400 9.19 -8.85 7.41
C GLU A 400 10.39 -9.27 6.54
N THR A 401 10.77 -10.54 6.54
CA THR A 401 11.93 -11.04 5.78
C THR A 401 11.77 -11.03 4.25
N TRP A 402 10.58 -10.78 3.73
CA TRP A 402 10.32 -10.69 2.28
C TRP A 402 9.65 -9.38 1.86
N THR A 403 8.87 -8.77 2.75
CA THR A 403 7.93 -7.71 2.39
C THR A 403 8.20 -6.38 3.08
N TYR A 404 9.18 -6.30 4.01
CA TYR A 404 9.56 -5.03 4.64
C TYR A 404 10.58 -4.30 3.78
N PHE A 405 10.10 -3.37 3.00
CA PHE A 405 10.92 -2.64 2.03
C PHE A 405 11.74 -1.50 2.64
N ASP A 406 11.60 -1.23 3.92
CA ASP A 406 12.49 -0.40 4.75
C ASP A 406 13.81 -1.10 5.11
N TRP A 407 13.91 -2.43 4.91
CA TRP A 407 15.16 -3.17 5.07
C TRP A 407 16.11 -2.89 3.90
N ALA A 408 17.43 -2.92 4.18
CA ALA A 408 18.46 -2.70 3.15
C ALA A 408 18.30 -3.64 1.95
N TYR A 409 18.72 -3.20 0.77
CA TYR A 409 18.75 -4.07 -0.41
C TYR A 409 19.91 -5.05 -0.43
N ALA A 410 21.05 -4.62 0.10
CA ALA A 410 22.30 -5.37 0.12
C ALA A 410 23.17 -4.94 1.31
N ASP A 411 24.16 -5.75 1.65
CA ASP A 411 25.20 -5.36 2.58
C ASP A 411 26.32 -4.61 1.84
N ASP A 412 25.99 -3.40 1.39
CA ASP A 412 26.86 -2.50 0.63
C ASP A 412 26.90 -1.14 1.36
N PRO A 413 28.08 -0.58 1.65
CA PRO A 413 28.19 0.71 2.34
C PRO A 413 27.62 1.89 1.53
N ARG A 414 27.34 1.72 0.25
CA ARG A 414 26.71 2.73 -0.59
C ARG A 414 25.18 2.75 -0.44
N GLU A 415 24.59 1.72 0.18
CA GLU A 415 23.15 1.70 0.46
C GLU A 415 22.82 2.73 1.56
N PRO A 416 21.60 3.30 1.54
CA PRO A 416 21.17 4.19 2.62
C PRO A 416 21.11 3.47 3.96
N LEU A 417 21.12 4.24 5.04
CA LEU A 417 20.83 3.71 6.37
C LEU A 417 19.44 3.05 6.34
N ALA A 418 19.39 1.79 6.77
CA ALA A 418 18.18 0.97 6.74
C ALA A 418 18.30 -0.16 7.78
N ILE A 419 17.19 -0.81 8.08
CA ILE A 419 17.16 -2.00 8.93
C ILE A 419 17.87 -3.16 8.22
N ARG A 420 18.43 -4.07 8.98
CA ARG A 420 19.14 -5.27 8.52
C ARG A 420 18.59 -6.52 9.19
N PRO A 421 18.70 -7.71 8.58
CA PRO A 421 19.45 -8.03 7.34
C PRO A 421 18.83 -7.45 6.06
N ALA A 422 19.54 -7.61 4.93
CA ALA A 422 19.09 -7.11 3.64
C ALA A 422 18.00 -8.01 3.03
N ILE A 423 17.12 -7.39 2.25
CA ILE A 423 16.14 -8.07 1.38
C ILE A 423 16.44 -7.72 -0.07
N SER A 424 17.02 -8.65 -0.83
CA SER A 424 17.26 -8.46 -2.25
C SER A 424 15.96 -8.52 -3.06
N VAL A 425 16.01 -8.08 -4.32
CA VAL A 425 14.86 -8.21 -5.24
C VAL A 425 14.51 -9.67 -5.48
N GLU A 426 15.52 -10.55 -5.58
CA GLU A 426 15.33 -11.99 -5.75
C GLU A 426 14.65 -12.61 -4.52
N GLN A 427 15.06 -12.20 -3.32
CA GLN A 427 14.40 -12.64 -2.08
C GLN A 427 12.93 -12.19 -2.04
N ALA A 428 12.64 -10.92 -2.34
CA ALA A 428 11.26 -10.44 -2.44
C ALA A 428 10.45 -11.19 -3.51
N TYR A 429 11.09 -11.58 -4.64
CA TYR A 429 10.45 -12.37 -5.68
C TYR A 429 10.19 -13.83 -5.26
N SER A 430 11.03 -14.39 -4.40
CA SER A 430 10.84 -15.75 -3.88
C SER A 430 9.66 -15.88 -2.90
N PHE A 431 9.11 -14.77 -2.46
CA PHE A 431 7.99 -14.74 -1.53
C PHE A 431 6.77 -15.46 -2.10
N GLU A 432 6.23 -16.40 -1.33
CA GLU A 432 4.97 -17.09 -1.63
C GLU A 432 3.94 -16.76 -0.54
N PRO A 433 2.83 -16.08 -0.89
CA PRO A 433 1.83 -15.69 0.11
C PRO A 433 1.17 -16.87 0.82
N VAL A 434 0.96 -18.01 0.15
CA VAL A 434 0.41 -19.20 0.80
C VAL A 434 1.53 -19.97 1.49
N PRO A 435 1.54 -20.06 2.84
CA PRO A 435 2.58 -20.75 3.57
C PRO A 435 2.71 -22.22 3.19
N ALA A 436 3.94 -22.72 3.13
CA ALA A 436 4.17 -24.13 2.89
C ALA A 436 3.54 -25.00 3.98
N GLY A 437 2.78 -26.02 3.59
CA GLY A 437 2.12 -26.95 4.51
C GLY A 437 0.80 -26.43 5.09
N LEU A 438 0.29 -25.29 4.64
CA LEU A 438 -1.06 -24.86 4.96
C LEU A 438 -2.07 -25.87 4.37
N PRO A 439 -3.05 -26.37 5.13
CA PRO A 439 -4.11 -27.22 4.60
C PRO A 439 -4.87 -26.54 3.44
N GLU A 440 -5.18 -27.30 2.38
CA GLU A 440 -5.80 -26.77 1.16
C GLU A 440 -7.15 -26.07 1.46
N GLU A 441 -7.91 -26.57 2.41
CA GLU A 441 -9.18 -25.98 2.84
C GLU A 441 -9.01 -24.59 3.52
N LEU A 442 -7.82 -24.26 4.00
CA LEU A 442 -7.50 -22.96 4.61
C LEU A 442 -6.84 -22.00 3.62
N GLU A 443 -6.33 -22.45 2.48
CA GLU A 443 -5.71 -21.58 1.47
C GLU A 443 -6.61 -20.39 1.06
N PRO A 444 -7.93 -20.54 0.91
CA PRO A 444 -8.82 -19.41 0.58
C PRO A 444 -8.89 -18.30 1.64
N ARG A 445 -8.45 -18.59 2.87
CA ARG A 445 -8.33 -17.58 3.94
C ARG A 445 -7.11 -16.67 3.77
N ILE A 446 -6.12 -17.05 2.97
CA ILE A 446 -5.03 -16.17 2.59
C ILE A 446 -5.53 -15.28 1.47
N ILE A 447 -6.05 -14.11 1.82
CA ILE A 447 -6.69 -13.21 0.84
C ILE A 447 -5.68 -12.41 0.03
N GLY A 448 -4.39 -12.42 0.41
CA GLY A 448 -3.31 -11.79 -0.33
C GLY A 448 -2.13 -11.38 0.53
N ALA A 449 -1.40 -10.38 0.04
CA ALA A 449 -0.23 -9.87 0.73
C ALA A 449 0.01 -8.39 0.46
N GLN A 450 0.90 -7.78 1.27
CA GLN A 450 1.34 -6.41 1.06
C GLN A 450 2.81 -6.21 1.42
N GLY A 451 3.44 -5.20 0.80
CA GLY A 451 4.79 -4.75 1.12
C GLY A 451 4.75 -3.51 2.00
N GLN A 452 5.55 -3.52 3.07
CA GLN A 452 5.60 -2.46 4.07
C GLN A 452 6.76 -1.50 3.78
N LEU A 453 6.56 -0.21 4.02
CA LEU A 453 7.64 0.77 4.07
C LEU A 453 7.48 1.61 5.33
N TRP A 454 8.20 1.22 6.38
CA TRP A 454 8.39 2.03 7.57
C TRP A 454 9.40 3.13 7.28
N THR A 455 9.23 4.31 7.87
CA THR A 455 9.92 5.50 7.37
C THR A 455 10.84 6.19 8.37
N GLU A 456 11.27 5.49 9.43
CA GLU A 456 12.24 6.02 10.40
C GLU A 456 13.51 6.53 9.70
N TYR A 457 13.96 5.80 8.67
CA TYR A 457 15.16 6.13 7.90
C TYR A 457 14.85 6.57 6.46
N VAL A 458 13.58 6.84 6.14
CA VAL A 458 13.12 7.16 4.78
C VAL A 458 12.42 8.54 4.76
N PRO A 459 13.19 9.66 4.77
CA PRO A 459 12.61 10.99 4.99
C PRO A 459 11.99 11.64 3.76
N THR A 460 12.14 11.07 2.56
CA THR A 460 11.70 11.72 1.31
C THR A 460 10.98 10.77 0.36
N GLY A 461 10.10 11.30 -0.51
CA GLY A 461 9.44 10.50 -1.54
C GLY A 461 10.43 9.83 -2.51
N GLN A 462 11.54 10.49 -2.86
CA GLN A 462 12.57 9.90 -3.70
C GLN A 462 13.27 8.72 -3.00
N HIS A 463 13.50 8.82 -1.69
CA HIS A 463 14.02 7.69 -0.92
C HIS A 463 13.00 6.56 -0.81
N ALA A 464 11.73 6.88 -0.59
CA ALA A 464 10.66 5.89 -0.59
C ALA A 464 10.55 5.14 -1.94
N GLU A 465 10.67 5.84 -3.07
CA GLU A 465 10.72 5.22 -4.40
C GLU A 465 11.90 4.25 -4.54
N TYR A 466 13.08 4.64 -4.04
CA TYR A 466 14.26 3.80 -4.03
C TYR A 466 14.04 2.52 -3.21
N MET A 467 13.42 2.64 -2.06
CA MET A 467 13.15 1.52 -1.18
C MET A 467 12.04 0.59 -1.70
N TYR A 468 10.99 1.14 -2.32
CA TYR A 468 9.94 0.32 -2.93
C TYR A 468 10.40 -0.39 -4.20
N PHE A 469 11.05 0.32 -5.13
CA PHE A 469 11.31 -0.21 -6.46
C PHE A 469 12.78 -0.60 -6.64
N PRO A 470 13.01 -1.82 -7.20
CA PRO A 470 12.07 -2.69 -7.90
C PRO A 470 11.42 -3.81 -7.06
N ARG A 471 11.57 -3.87 -5.72
CA ARG A 471 10.97 -4.94 -4.88
C ARG A 471 9.45 -4.98 -4.98
N ALA A 472 8.78 -3.82 -5.10
CA ALA A 472 7.34 -3.75 -5.33
C ALA A 472 6.91 -4.41 -6.66
N CYS A 473 7.77 -4.41 -7.69
CA CYS A 473 7.54 -5.16 -8.93
C CYS A 473 7.55 -6.68 -8.68
N ALA A 474 8.45 -7.16 -7.83
CA ALA A 474 8.53 -8.56 -7.44
C ALA A 474 7.28 -9.00 -6.65
N LEU A 475 6.88 -8.20 -5.67
CA LEU A 475 5.65 -8.43 -4.92
C LEU A 475 4.41 -8.43 -5.83
N ALA A 476 4.30 -7.47 -6.73
CA ALA A 476 3.18 -7.39 -7.66
C ALA A 476 3.00 -8.68 -8.46
N GLU A 477 4.11 -9.30 -8.91
CA GLU A 477 4.05 -10.58 -9.60
C GLU A 477 3.71 -11.73 -8.64
N ALA A 478 4.17 -11.70 -7.39
CA ALA A 478 3.86 -12.71 -6.39
C ALA A 478 2.36 -12.79 -6.06
N VAL A 479 1.69 -11.64 -6.03
CA VAL A 479 0.27 -11.55 -5.65
C VAL A 479 -0.69 -11.57 -6.85
N TRP A 480 -0.19 -11.32 -8.06
CA TRP A 480 -1.00 -11.32 -9.28
C TRP A 480 -0.89 -12.63 -10.06
N SER A 481 0.37 -13.03 -10.38
CA SER A 481 0.64 -14.13 -11.32
C SER A 481 0.48 -15.52 -10.69
N PRO A 482 0.38 -16.60 -11.49
CA PRO A 482 0.38 -17.97 -10.98
C PRO A 482 1.57 -18.28 -10.08
N ARG A 483 1.44 -19.32 -9.25
CA ARG A 483 2.46 -19.73 -8.26
C ARG A 483 3.79 -20.12 -8.91
N GLU A 484 3.74 -20.73 -10.10
CA GLU A 484 4.92 -21.18 -10.85
C GLU A 484 5.61 -19.98 -11.51
N ARG A 485 6.57 -19.42 -10.79
CA ARG A 485 7.36 -18.26 -11.19
C ARG A 485 8.84 -18.64 -11.31
N ARG A 486 9.56 -18.04 -12.25
CA ARG A 486 10.99 -18.25 -12.48
C ARG A 486 11.74 -16.94 -12.40
N TRP A 487 12.76 -16.90 -11.55
CA TRP A 487 13.59 -15.71 -11.36
C TRP A 487 14.26 -15.26 -12.66
N ASP A 488 14.88 -16.16 -13.42
CA ASP A 488 15.58 -15.83 -14.68
C ASP A 488 14.67 -15.10 -15.67
N ASP A 489 13.42 -15.53 -15.81
CA ASP A 489 12.43 -14.89 -16.67
C ASP A 489 12.01 -13.51 -16.09
N PHE A 490 11.79 -13.43 -14.80
CA PHE A 490 11.44 -12.18 -14.15
C PHE A 490 12.57 -11.15 -14.26
N GLU A 491 13.82 -11.53 -13.99
CA GLU A 491 14.97 -10.65 -14.07
C GLU A 491 15.12 -10.03 -15.47
N ILE A 492 14.99 -10.83 -16.52
CA ILE A 492 15.01 -10.32 -17.91
C ILE A 492 13.91 -9.28 -18.13
N ARG A 493 12.68 -9.59 -17.72
CA ARG A 493 11.55 -8.66 -17.84
C ARG A 493 11.72 -7.41 -16.99
N LEU A 494 12.32 -7.55 -15.81
CA LEU A 494 12.60 -6.44 -14.91
C LEU A 494 13.63 -5.48 -15.52
N ARG A 495 14.72 -5.98 -16.12
CA ARG A 495 15.70 -5.17 -16.85
C ARG A 495 15.05 -4.33 -17.97
N HIS A 496 14.08 -4.90 -18.67
CA HIS A 496 13.30 -4.12 -19.65
C HIS A 496 12.29 -3.16 -18.98
N HIS A 497 11.83 -3.50 -17.78
CA HIS A 497 10.84 -2.69 -17.06
C HIS A 497 11.45 -1.43 -16.46
N THR A 498 12.77 -1.42 -16.14
CA THR A 498 13.45 -0.21 -15.63
C THR A 498 13.28 0.99 -16.56
N ALA A 499 13.27 0.79 -17.88
CA ALA A 499 12.98 1.86 -18.83
C ALA A 499 11.58 2.48 -18.68
N ARG A 500 10.62 1.73 -18.11
CA ARG A 500 9.30 2.26 -17.75
C ARG A 500 9.35 3.06 -16.47
N LEU A 501 10.10 2.59 -15.46
CA LEU A 501 10.35 3.33 -14.22
C LEU A 501 11.06 4.65 -14.51
N ASP A 502 12.05 4.65 -15.44
CA ASP A 502 12.72 5.87 -15.92
C ASP A 502 11.71 6.84 -16.57
N ALA A 503 10.83 6.33 -17.43
CA ALA A 503 9.82 7.13 -18.10
C ALA A 503 8.81 7.76 -17.12
N LEU A 504 8.50 7.06 -16.02
CA LEU A 504 7.63 7.53 -14.94
C LEU A 504 8.35 8.46 -13.95
N GLY A 505 9.66 8.67 -14.13
CA GLY A 505 10.46 9.49 -13.22
C GLY A 505 10.57 8.90 -11.81
N VAL A 506 10.66 7.58 -11.70
CA VAL A 506 10.82 6.88 -10.42
C VAL A 506 12.29 6.80 -10.05
N ASN A 507 12.63 7.21 -8.86
CA ASN A 507 13.99 7.09 -8.31
C ASN A 507 14.21 5.65 -7.75
N TYR A 508 14.05 4.63 -8.60
CA TYR A 508 14.23 3.24 -8.17
C TYR A 508 15.71 2.89 -7.90
N ARG A 509 15.94 1.88 -7.09
CA ARG A 509 17.29 1.31 -6.90
C ARG A 509 17.71 0.54 -8.14
N PRO A 510 18.83 0.94 -8.81
CA PRO A 510 19.35 0.22 -9.97
C PRO A 510 19.72 -1.23 -9.63
N LEU A 511 19.56 -2.14 -10.58
CA LEU A 511 19.76 -3.58 -10.35
C LEU A 511 21.20 -3.91 -9.92
N ASP A 512 22.17 -3.12 -10.39
CA ASP A 512 23.60 -3.31 -10.12
C ASP A 512 24.10 -2.48 -8.91
N GLY A 513 23.20 -1.93 -8.10
CA GLY A 513 23.51 -1.10 -6.93
C GLY A 513 23.25 0.40 -7.14
N PRO A 514 23.32 1.20 -6.07
CA PRO A 514 23.05 2.62 -6.15
C PRO A 514 24.04 3.34 -7.08
N THR A 515 23.53 4.32 -7.85
CA THR A 515 24.39 5.21 -8.61
C THR A 515 25.22 6.09 -7.66
N PRO A 516 26.38 6.62 -8.12
CA PRO A 516 27.15 7.57 -7.29
C PRO A 516 26.32 8.79 -6.84
N GLY A 517 25.37 9.26 -7.66
CA GLY A 517 24.48 10.36 -7.31
C GLY A 517 23.50 10.00 -6.20
N GLN A 518 22.91 8.81 -6.27
CA GLN A 518 22.04 8.29 -5.20
C GLN A 518 22.84 8.09 -3.91
N ALA A 519 23.98 7.40 -3.95
CA ALA A 519 24.81 7.18 -2.78
C ALA A 519 25.20 8.50 -2.08
N ARG A 520 25.54 9.55 -2.82
CA ARG A 520 25.86 10.87 -2.26
C ARG A 520 24.68 11.56 -1.60
N SER A 521 23.45 11.28 -2.04
CA SER A 521 22.26 11.97 -1.52
C SER A 521 21.96 11.64 -0.06
N TRP A 522 22.40 10.48 0.44
CA TRP A 522 22.20 10.06 1.83
C TRP A 522 23.47 9.89 2.65
N LEU A 523 24.64 9.84 2.03
CA LEU A 523 25.91 9.80 2.78
C LEU A 523 26.34 11.18 3.31
N GLY A 524 25.67 12.26 2.86
CA GLY A 524 26.07 13.62 3.19
C GLY A 524 27.31 14.09 2.41
N PRO A 525 27.73 15.35 2.59
CA PRO A 525 29.02 15.80 2.05
C PRO A 525 30.14 15.01 2.71
N GLU A 526 31.09 14.53 1.90
CA GLU A 526 32.35 13.97 2.45
C GLU A 526 32.96 14.98 3.42
N PRO A 527 33.51 14.52 4.56
CA PRO A 527 34.10 15.40 5.56
C PRO A 527 35.27 16.22 5.05
#